data_9ca849360665dc16c9b3915abd978c97
#
_entry.id   9ca849360665dc16c9b3915abd978c97
#
_cell.length_a   1.000
_cell.length_b   1.000
_cell.length_c   1.000
_cell.angle_alpha   90.00
_cell.angle_beta   90.00
_cell.angle_gamma   90.00
#
_symmetry.space_group_name_H-M   'P 1'
#
loop_
_entity.id
_entity.type
_entity.pdbx_description
1 polymer ?
#
loop_
_entity_poly.entity_id
_entity_poly.type
_entity_poly.pdbx_seq_one_letter_code
_entity_poly.pdbx_strand_id
1 'polypeptide(L)'
;GLTTSTKTRLLGTDDWLTETIYYDDRSRVIQTLCHYPEKGLRYRHTAYDFTGNVLRKQDNIGTDILETVYTYDDRARLLTKANTWNGRFTDKITYVYDALGRLTGRNYGDKVSESLSYNIRGWLTGVESQHFSQTLHYVDGVGVPCYNGNISSMIWHSGSEAGLRGYKFTYDGFSRLKDAIYGEGEQLSNNLNRFNEQVTGYDKNGNILGLLRYGQTNTMSYGLIDNLNLVY
;
A
#
# COMPACT_ATOMS: atom_id res chain seq x y z
N GLY A 1 3.88 -9.53 31.05
CA GLY A 1 4.36 -10.76 30.41
C GLY A 1 4.04 -10.80 28.95
N LEU A 2 4.75 -11.65 28.19
CA LEU A 2 4.50 -11.84 26.76
C LEU A 2 3.35 -12.82 26.55
N THR A 3 2.54 -12.61 25.51
CA THR A 3 1.47 -13.54 25.11
C THR A 3 2.09 -14.77 24.45
N THR A 4 1.98 -15.93 25.07
CA THR A 4 2.55 -17.18 24.55
C THR A 4 1.53 -18.05 23.82
N SER A 5 0.25 -17.81 24.00
CA SER A 5 -0.82 -18.52 23.28
C SER A 5 -2.08 -17.69 23.18
N THR A 6 -2.78 -17.83 22.06
CA THR A 6 -4.12 -17.28 21.84
C THR A 6 -5.08 -18.37 21.35
N LYS A 7 -6.36 -18.22 21.67
CA LYS A 7 -7.44 -19.06 21.14
C LYS A 7 -8.56 -18.17 20.60
N THR A 8 -8.97 -18.42 19.38
CA THR A 8 -10.09 -17.71 18.74
C THR A 8 -11.13 -18.74 18.29
N ARG A 9 -12.37 -18.61 18.76
CA ARG A 9 -13.46 -19.49 18.35
C ARG A 9 -13.91 -19.14 16.93
N LEU A 10 -14.09 -20.15 16.09
CA LEU A 10 -14.66 -19.96 14.76
C LEU A 10 -16.19 -19.86 14.90
N LEU A 11 -16.76 -18.74 14.44
CA LEU A 11 -18.19 -18.50 14.53
C LEU A 11 -18.98 -19.56 13.74
N GLY A 12 -20.04 -20.10 14.36
CA GLY A 12 -20.89 -21.13 13.75
C GLY A 12 -20.34 -22.56 13.86
N THR A 13 -19.22 -22.78 14.58
CA THR A 13 -18.62 -24.10 14.82
C THR A 13 -18.23 -24.23 16.29
N ASP A 14 -17.83 -25.45 16.70
CA ASP A 14 -17.20 -25.70 18.00
C ASP A 14 -15.67 -25.71 17.93
N ASP A 15 -15.14 -25.33 16.77
CA ASP A 15 -13.72 -25.33 16.51
C ASP A 15 -13.01 -24.07 16.99
N TRP A 16 -11.73 -24.22 17.31
CA TRP A 16 -10.85 -23.15 17.77
C TRP A 16 -9.59 -23.04 16.92
N LEU A 17 -9.32 -21.86 16.46
CA LEU A 17 -7.99 -21.48 15.99
C LEU A 17 -7.10 -21.28 17.21
N THR A 18 -6.01 -22.04 17.30
CA THR A 18 -5.01 -21.86 18.37
C THR A 18 -3.70 -21.38 17.79
N GLU A 19 -3.09 -20.41 18.44
CA GLU A 19 -1.78 -19.90 18.11
C GLU A 19 -0.86 -20.02 19.33
N THR A 20 0.35 -20.57 19.13
CA THR A 20 1.40 -20.59 20.13
C THR A 20 2.59 -19.79 19.62
N ILE A 21 3.13 -18.91 20.46
CA ILE A 21 4.17 -17.95 20.11
C ILE A 21 5.40 -18.22 20.97
N TYR A 22 6.55 -18.35 20.31
CA TYR A 22 7.86 -18.55 20.95
C TYR A 22 8.72 -17.31 20.74
N TYR A 23 9.47 -16.96 21.75
CA TYR A 23 10.31 -15.77 21.80
C TYR A 23 11.77 -16.13 22.05
N ASP A 24 12.67 -15.28 21.57
CA ASP A 24 14.07 -15.32 21.97
C ASP A 24 14.31 -14.59 23.32
N ASP A 25 15.56 -14.55 23.76
CA ASP A 25 16.02 -13.87 24.98
C ASP A 25 15.80 -12.34 24.97
N ARG A 26 15.55 -11.77 23.79
CA ARG A 26 15.23 -10.35 23.57
C ARG A 26 13.73 -10.09 23.37
N SER A 27 12.89 -11.07 23.69
CA SER A 27 11.43 -10.97 23.55
C SER A 27 10.94 -10.79 22.09
N ARG A 28 11.74 -11.22 21.10
CA ARG A 28 11.34 -11.19 19.67
C ARG A 28 10.73 -12.53 19.28
N VAL A 29 9.66 -12.49 18.49
CA VAL A 29 8.97 -13.71 18.04
C VAL A 29 9.85 -14.48 17.05
N ILE A 30 10.34 -15.64 17.44
CA ILE A 30 11.16 -16.52 16.58
C ILE A 30 10.35 -17.62 15.92
N GLN A 31 9.23 -18.02 16.53
CA GLN A 31 8.34 -19.02 15.95
C GLN A 31 6.89 -18.75 16.34
N THR A 32 5.98 -18.98 15.40
CA THR A 32 4.55 -19.03 15.63
C THR A 32 4.02 -20.36 15.07
N LEU A 33 3.24 -21.06 15.89
CA LEU A 33 2.57 -22.30 15.53
C LEU A 33 1.07 -22.05 15.56
N CYS A 34 0.42 -22.11 14.39
CA CYS A 34 -1.03 -22.00 14.26
C CYS A 34 -1.66 -23.36 13.95
N HIS A 35 -2.66 -23.73 14.70
CA HIS A 35 -3.48 -24.90 14.40
C HIS A 35 -4.82 -24.46 13.83
N TYR A 36 -5.05 -24.86 12.58
CA TYR A 36 -6.30 -24.65 11.84
C TYR A 36 -7.06 -25.97 11.84
N PRO A 37 -8.30 -26.06 12.39
CA PRO A 37 -9.03 -27.32 12.54
C PRO A 37 -9.13 -28.15 11.24
N GLU A 38 -9.38 -27.50 10.10
CA GLU A 38 -9.52 -28.20 8.83
C GLU A 38 -8.23 -28.30 7.99
N LYS A 39 -7.23 -27.44 8.29
CA LYS A 39 -6.01 -27.29 7.46
C LYS A 39 -4.73 -27.77 8.16
N GLY A 40 -4.86 -28.19 9.43
CA GLY A 40 -3.73 -28.68 10.22
C GLY A 40 -2.81 -27.57 10.76
N LEU A 41 -1.54 -27.92 10.96
CA LEU A 41 -0.54 -27.06 11.55
C LEU A 41 0.16 -26.19 10.51
N ARG A 42 0.34 -24.92 10.85
CA ARG A 42 1.17 -23.97 10.10
C ARG A 42 2.26 -23.45 11.01
N TYR A 43 3.49 -23.54 10.56
CA TYR A 43 4.66 -23.03 11.27
C TYR A 43 5.17 -21.78 10.56
N ARG A 44 5.49 -20.75 11.34
CA ARG A 44 6.22 -19.59 10.86
C ARG A 44 7.47 -19.42 11.72
N HIS A 45 8.63 -19.38 11.08
CA HIS A 45 9.91 -19.10 11.73
C HIS A 45 10.42 -17.74 11.28
N THR A 46 11.04 -17.01 12.21
CA THR A 46 11.67 -15.71 11.94
C THR A 46 13.07 -15.70 12.54
N ALA A 47 14.08 -15.41 11.73
CA ALA A 47 15.45 -15.21 12.15
C ALA A 47 15.80 -13.72 12.07
N TYR A 48 16.54 -13.24 13.06
CA TYR A 48 16.94 -11.85 13.20
C TYR A 48 18.48 -11.73 13.20
N ASP A 49 18.97 -10.55 12.78
CA ASP A 49 20.34 -10.17 13.10
C ASP A 49 20.47 -9.66 14.55
N PHE A 50 21.69 -9.27 14.92
CA PHE A 50 21.98 -8.73 16.25
C PHE A 50 21.22 -7.43 16.55
N THR A 51 20.97 -6.60 15.52
CA THR A 51 20.30 -5.30 15.66
C THR A 51 18.77 -5.40 15.68
N GLY A 52 18.21 -6.57 15.32
CA GLY A 52 16.77 -6.83 15.31
C GLY A 52 16.13 -6.81 13.91
N ASN A 53 16.92 -6.65 12.86
CA ASN A 53 16.40 -6.76 11.50
C ASN A 53 16.07 -8.23 11.19
N VAL A 54 14.97 -8.46 10.50
CA VAL A 54 14.58 -9.79 10.06
C VAL A 54 15.45 -10.23 8.89
N LEU A 55 16.25 -11.27 9.08
CA LEU A 55 17.09 -11.86 8.02
C LEU A 55 16.32 -12.87 7.17
N ARG A 56 15.43 -13.64 7.81
CA ARG A 56 14.73 -14.74 7.15
C ARG A 56 13.37 -14.97 7.81
N LYS A 57 12.37 -15.22 6.96
CA LYS A 57 11.08 -15.81 7.38
C LYS A 57 10.87 -17.10 6.62
N GLN A 58 10.34 -18.10 7.30
CA GLN A 58 9.94 -19.36 6.69
C GLN A 58 8.51 -19.67 7.14
N ASP A 59 7.62 -19.88 6.18
CA ASP A 59 6.22 -20.24 6.37
C ASP A 59 6.01 -21.66 5.83
N ASN A 60 5.64 -22.60 6.70
CA ASN A 60 5.30 -23.97 6.32
C ASN A 60 3.79 -24.08 6.28
N ILE A 61 3.23 -24.36 5.10
CA ILE A 61 1.78 -24.47 4.84
C ILE A 61 1.51 -25.89 4.33
N GLY A 62 1.17 -26.81 5.26
CA GLY A 62 1.12 -28.23 4.93
C GLY A 62 2.50 -28.75 4.58
N THR A 63 2.66 -29.27 3.35
CA THR A 63 3.96 -29.74 2.79
C THR A 63 4.76 -28.65 2.12
N ASP A 64 4.16 -27.48 1.87
CA ASP A 64 4.79 -26.39 1.15
C ASP A 64 5.58 -25.47 2.08
N ILE A 65 6.71 -24.97 1.59
CA ILE A 65 7.60 -24.08 2.31
C ILE A 65 7.79 -22.80 1.48
N LEU A 66 7.32 -21.68 2.01
CA LEU A 66 7.65 -20.34 1.52
C LEU A 66 8.77 -19.77 2.39
N GLU A 67 9.92 -19.49 1.79
CA GLU A 67 11.00 -18.79 2.45
C GLU A 67 11.19 -17.40 1.88
N THR A 68 11.38 -16.42 2.76
CA THR A 68 11.74 -15.05 2.40
C THR A 68 13.05 -14.66 3.08
N VAL A 69 14.04 -14.24 2.31
CA VAL A 69 15.34 -13.76 2.78
C VAL A 69 15.45 -12.26 2.54
N TYR A 70 15.98 -11.56 3.52
CA TYR A 70 16.16 -10.11 3.50
C TYR A 70 17.64 -9.75 3.65
N THR A 71 18.09 -8.72 2.95
CA THR A 71 19.41 -8.12 3.16
C THR A 71 19.27 -6.61 3.39
N TYR A 72 20.19 -6.06 4.15
CA TYR A 72 20.17 -4.67 4.58
C TYR A 72 21.52 -4.02 4.31
N ASP A 73 21.53 -2.71 4.22
CA ASP A 73 22.76 -1.93 4.24
C ASP A 73 23.22 -1.66 5.69
N ASP A 74 24.33 -0.93 5.81
CA ASP A 74 24.93 -0.53 7.10
C ASP A 74 24.06 0.44 7.95
N ARG A 75 23.01 1.00 7.34
CA ARG A 75 21.99 1.85 8.00
C ARG A 75 20.68 1.12 8.29
N ALA A 76 20.67 -0.21 8.20
CA ALA A 76 19.51 -1.07 8.36
C ALA A 76 18.37 -0.79 7.38
N ARG A 77 18.67 -0.22 6.18
CA ARG A 77 17.67 -0.08 5.11
C ARG A 77 17.63 -1.36 4.28
N LEU A 78 16.43 -1.80 3.93
CA LEU A 78 16.21 -3.04 3.17
C LEU A 78 16.79 -2.93 1.75
N LEU A 79 17.80 -3.73 1.42
CA LEU A 79 18.38 -3.78 0.07
C LEU A 79 17.71 -4.81 -0.82
N THR A 80 17.41 -5.99 -0.27
CA THR A 80 16.74 -7.04 -1.06
C THR A 80 15.73 -7.81 -0.24
N LYS A 81 14.70 -8.28 -0.93
CA LYS A 81 13.76 -9.29 -0.47
C LYS A 81 13.68 -10.37 -1.54
N ALA A 82 14.01 -11.61 -1.21
CA ALA A 82 13.96 -12.73 -2.13
C ALA A 82 13.06 -13.84 -1.58
N ASN A 83 12.16 -14.35 -2.41
CA ASN A 83 11.27 -15.44 -2.06
C ASN A 83 11.68 -16.73 -2.77
N THR A 84 11.55 -17.85 -2.05
CA THR A 84 11.63 -19.18 -2.62
C THR A 84 10.42 -20.01 -2.20
N TRP A 85 9.91 -20.83 -3.11
CA TRP A 85 8.85 -21.79 -2.85
C TRP A 85 9.39 -23.21 -3.02
N ASN A 86 9.35 -24.00 -1.96
CA ASN A 86 9.90 -25.37 -1.92
C ASN A 86 11.36 -25.45 -2.44
N GLY A 87 12.18 -24.48 -2.02
CA GLY A 87 13.59 -24.37 -2.42
C GLY A 87 13.82 -23.87 -3.84
N ARG A 88 12.77 -23.54 -4.60
CA ARG A 88 12.88 -22.94 -5.93
C ARG A 88 12.72 -21.44 -5.84
N PHE A 89 13.65 -20.70 -6.43
CA PHE A 89 13.56 -19.24 -6.51
C PHE A 89 12.29 -18.82 -7.26
N THR A 90 11.56 -17.87 -6.72
CA THR A 90 10.33 -17.35 -7.32
C THR A 90 10.48 -15.89 -7.75
N ASP A 91 10.93 -15.02 -6.86
CA ASP A 91 11.09 -13.59 -7.13
C ASP A 91 12.14 -12.94 -6.22
N LYS A 92 12.64 -11.78 -6.66
CA LYS A 92 13.53 -10.92 -5.89
C LYS A 92 13.17 -9.46 -6.14
N ILE A 93 13.05 -8.70 -5.06
CA ILE A 93 12.91 -7.25 -5.12
C ILE A 93 14.20 -6.63 -4.62
N THR A 94 14.72 -5.67 -5.37
CA THR A 94 15.88 -4.86 -4.97
C THR A 94 15.43 -3.42 -4.76
N TYR A 95 15.93 -2.78 -3.70
CA TYR A 95 15.59 -1.43 -3.30
C TYR A 95 16.82 -0.52 -3.46
N VAL A 96 16.61 0.66 -4.00
CA VAL A 96 17.64 1.68 -4.23
C VAL A 96 17.30 2.95 -3.45
N TYR A 97 18.29 3.54 -2.81
CA TYR A 97 18.11 4.74 -1.99
C TYR A 97 19.06 5.85 -2.42
N ASP A 98 18.63 7.09 -2.24
CA ASP A 98 19.50 8.25 -2.41
C ASP A 98 20.37 8.51 -1.17
N ALA A 99 21.23 9.53 -1.26
CA ALA A 99 22.13 9.92 -0.18
C ALA A 99 21.39 10.38 1.10
N LEU A 100 20.14 10.85 0.97
CA LEU A 100 19.28 11.26 2.07
C LEU A 100 18.51 10.06 2.69
N GLY A 101 18.63 8.87 2.12
CA GLY A 101 17.95 7.65 2.59
C GLY A 101 16.53 7.48 2.06
N ARG A 102 16.10 8.28 1.07
CA ARG A 102 14.79 8.11 0.44
C ARG A 102 14.85 6.99 -0.61
N LEU A 103 13.80 6.20 -0.70
CA LEU A 103 13.68 5.14 -1.70
C LEU A 103 13.51 5.76 -3.09
N THR A 104 14.49 5.54 -3.97
CA THR A 104 14.46 6.07 -5.35
C THR A 104 14.21 5.03 -6.41
N GLY A 105 14.25 3.74 -6.05
CA GLY A 105 13.97 2.68 -7.01
C GLY A 105 13.59 1.36 -6.37
N ARG A 106 12.78 0.60 -7.09
CA ARG A 106 12.47 -0.81 -6.82
C ARG A 106 12.58 -1.61 -8.12
N ASN A 107 13.29 -2.73 -8.06
CA ASN A 107 13.39 -3.62 -9.21
C ASN A 107 12.80 -4.99 -8.84
N TYR A 108 11.85 -5.44 -9.62
CA TYR A 108 11.14 -6.71 -9.44
C TYR A 108 11.76 -7.78 -10.37
N GLY A 109 12.91 -8.32 -9.97
CA GLY A 109 13.75 -9.14 -10.82
C GLY A 109 14.18 -8.37 -12.08
N ASP A 110 14.18 -9.05 -13.23
CA ASP A 110 14.47 -8.45 -14.54
C ASP A 110 13.19 -7.98 -15.27
N LYS A 111 12.04 -8.01 -14.59
CA LYS A 111 10.73 -7.80 -15.23
C LYS A 111 10.27 -6.36 -15.22
N VAL A 112 10.35 -5.70 -14.08
CA VAL A 112 9.85 -4.34 -13.88
C VAL A 112 10.81 -3.56 -13.01
N SER A 113 11.20 -2.38 -13.47
CA SER A 113 11.88 -1.37 -12.68
C SER A 113 10.94 -0.21 -12.43
N GLU A 114 10.94 0.29 -11.21
CA GLU A 114 10.17 1.43 -10.78
C GLU A 114 11.11 2.49 -10.22
N SER A 115 10.99 3.73 -10.67
CA SER A 115 11.71 4.88 -10.13
C SER A 115 10.78 5.81 -9.37
N LEU A 116 11.29 6.41 -8.29
CA LEU A 116 10.58 7.36 -7.45
C LEU A 116 11.35 8.68 -7.40
N SER A 117 10.66 9.79 -7.58
CA SER A 117 11.23 11.14 -7.54
C SER A 117 10.59 11.97 -6.41
N TYR A 118 11.37 12.94 -5.91
CA TYR A 118 10.98 13.75 -4.75
C TYR A 118 11.36 15.21 -4.98
N ASN A 119 10.58 16.11 -4.41
CA ASN A 119 10.95 17.51 -4.35
C ASN A 119 11.95 17.80 -3.20
N ILE A 120 12.37 19.06 -3.08
CA ILE A 120 13.31 19.52 -2.05
C ILE A 120 12.78 19.35 -0.61
N ARG A 121 11.45 19.24 -0.43
CA ARG A 121 10.81 19.00 0.86
C ARG A 121 10.70 17.50 1.21
N GLY A 122 11.18 16.62 0.31
CA GLY A 122 11.07 15.16 0.47
C GLY A 122 9.69 14.61 0.12
N TRP A 123 8.80 15.38 -0.49
CA TRP A 123 7.50 14.89 -0.94
C TRP A 123 7.64 14.15 -2.26
N LEU A 124 6.99 13.01 -2.38
CA LEU A 124 6.99 12.20 -3.59
C LEU A 124 6.36 12.99 -4.74
N THR A 125 7.07 13.18 -5.84
CA THR A 125 6.57 13.89 -7.03
C THR A 125 6.29 12.98 -8.20
N GLY A 126 6.85 11.77 -8.22
CA GLY A 126 6.62 10.86 -9.32
C GLY A 126 6.94 9.42 -8.98
N VAL A 127 6.22 8.53 -9.64
CA VAL A 127 6.49 7.11 -9.74
C VAL A 127 6.46 6.76 -11.20
N GLU A 128 7.49 6.08 -11.70
CA GLU A 128 7.61 5.73 -13.11
C GLU A 128 8.07 4.29 -13.28
N SER A 129 7.38 3.55 -14.15
CA SER A 129 7.75 2.22 -14.59
C SER A 129 7.36 2.03 -16.06
N GLN A 130 7.75 0.88 -16.66
CA GLN A 130 7.37 0.53 -18.03
C GLN A 130 5.85 0.49 -18.24
N HIS A 131 5.07 0.15 -17.22
CA HIS A 131 3.62 -0.09 -17.34
C HIS A 131 2.75 0.97 -16.66
N PHE A 132 3.35 1.85 -15.88
CA PHE A 132 2.62 2.84 -15.11
C PHE A 132 3.51 4.03 -14.80
N SER A 133 2.98 5.23 -14.98
CA SER A 133 3.59 6.47 -14.51
C SER A 133 2.56 7.29 -13.74
N GLN A 134 3.03 8.00 -12.71
CA GLN A 134 2.22 8.90 -11.90
C GLN A 134 3.02 10.13 -11.54
N THR A 135 2.43 11.30 -11.71
CA THR A 135 2.99 12.58 -11.24
C THR A 135 2.07 13.18 -10.17
N LEU A 136 2.66 13.61 -9.07
CA LEU A 136 1.99 14.27 -7.95
C LEU A 136 2.42 15.73 -7.89
N HIS A 137 1.46 16.62 -7.92
CA HIS A 137 1.64 18.06 -7.83
C HIS A 137 1.18 18.58 -6.47
N TYR A 138 1.84 19.61 -5.98
CA TYR A 138 1.58 20.24 -4.68
C TYR A 138 1.31 21.74 -4.83
N VAL A 139 2.31 22.50 -5.26
CA VAL A 139 2.24 23.95 -5.46
C VAL A 139 2.17 24.33 -6.94
N ASP A 140 2.37 23.37 -7.79
CA ASP A 140 2.37 23.43 -9.25
C ASP A 140 1.26 22.53 -9.80
N GLY A 141 1.20 22.39 -11.14
CA GLY A 141 0.21 21.57 -11.83
C GLY A 141 -1.13 22.27 -12.02
N VAL A 142 -2.18 21.48 -12.24
CA VAL A 142 -3.50 21.97 -12.66
C VAL A 142 -4.51 22.10 -11.50
N GLY A 143 -4.10 21.77 -10.28
CA GLY A 143 -4.91 21.92 -9.06
C GLY A 143 -4.71 23.27 -8.37
N VAL A 144 -5.43 23.48 -7.27
CA VAL A 144 -5.21 24.62 -6.38
C VAL A 144 -3.92 24.38 -5.58
N PRO A 145 -2.90 25.29 -5.59
CA PRO A 145 -1.64 25.09 -4.90
C PRO A 145 -1.81 24.78 -3.40
N CYS A 146 -1.15 23.73 -2.93
CA CYS A 146 -1.13 23.29 -1.54
C CYS A 146 0.29 23.37 -0.98
N TYR A 147 0.54 24.26 -0.01
CA TYR A 147 1.87 24.51 0.57
C TYR A 147 2.16 23.68 1.82
N ASN A 148 1.16 22.96 2.31
CA ASN A 148 1.17 22.17 3.54
C ASN A 148 1.52 20.68 3.33
N GLY A 149 1.76 20.25 2.09
CA GLY A 149 2.03 18.86 1.74
C GLY A 149 0.83 18.08 1.22
N ASN A 150 -0.36 18.70 1.17
CA ASN A 150 -1.49 18.13 0.47
C ASN A 150 -1.24 18.11 -1.05
N ILE A 151 -1.65 17.05 -1.72
CA ILE A 151 -1.55 16.94 -3.17
C ILE A 151 -2.60 17.81 -3.83
N SER A 152 -2.18 18.74 -4.69
CA SER A 152 -3.10 19.64 -5.43
C SER A 152 -3.73 18.95 -6.63
N SER A 153 -2.95 18.14 -7.35
CA SER A 153 -3.41 17.32 -8.46
C SER A 153 -2.51 16.10 -8.65
N MET A 154 -3.06 15.10 -9.29
CA MET A 154 -2.38 13.85 -9.63
C MET A 154 -2.70 13.50 -11.08
N ILE A 155 -1.69 13.14 -11.85
CA ILE A 155 -1.85 12.66 -13.24
C ILE A 155 -1.18 11.29 -13.32
N TRP A 156 -1.81 10.36 -14.00
CA TRP A 156 -1.22 9.04 -14.26
C TRP A 156 -1.47 8.57 -15.69
N HIS A 157 -0.62 7.64 -16.09
CA HIS A 157 -0.73 6.90 -17.33
C HIS A 157 -0.57 5.41 -17.05
N SER A 158 -1.45 4.58 -17.60
CA SER A 158 -1.31 3.13 -17.60
C SER A 158 -0.83 2.68 -18.98
N GLY A 159 0.18 1.84 -19.07
CA GLY A 159 0.80 1.45 -20.34
C GLY A 159 -0.12 0.74 -21.33
N SER A 160 -1.29 0.27 -20.90
CA SER A 160 -2.31 -0.35 -21.74
C SER A 160 -3.40 0.62 -22.23
N GLU A 161 -3.40 1.86 -21.75
CA GLU A 161 -4.44 2.84 -22.03
C GLU A 161 -3.90 4.03 -22.80
N ALA A 162 -4.68 4.52 -23.77
CA ALA A 162 -4.34 5.74 -24.50
C ALA A 162 -4.78 6.97 -23.69
N GLY A 163 -3.82 7.75 -23.20
CA GLY A 163 -4.07 9.07 -22.62
C GLY A 163 -3.78 9.17 -21.13
N LEU A 164 -3.60 10.40 -20.71
CA LEU A 164 -3.39 10.81 -19.31
C LEU A 164 -4.73 10.93 -18.61
N ARG A 165 -4.79 10.49 -17.36
CA ARG A 165 -5.92 10.62 -16.45
C ARG A 165 -5.46 11.25 -15.16
N GLY A 166 -6.37 11.85 -14.41
CA GLY A 166 -5.99 12.42 -13.14
C GLY A 166 -7.14 12.97 -12.32
N TYR A 167 -6.74 13.53 -11.19
CA TYR A 167 -7.61 14.22 -10.26
C TYR A 167 -7.06 15.59 -9.87
N LYS A 168 -7.96 16.54 -9.70
CA LYS A 168 -7.74 17.79 -8.97
C LYS A 168 -8.37 17.66 -7.59
N PHE A 169 -7.61 17.98 -6.55
CA PHE A 169 -8.08 17.82 -5.17
C PHE A 169 -8.41 19.17 -4.55
N THR A 170 -9.43 19.19 -3.72
CA THR A 170 -9.74 20.32 -2.82
C THR A 170 -9.84 19.82 -1.37
N TYR A 171 -9.55 20.74 -0.45
CA TYR A 171 -9.47 20.42 0.97
C TYR A 171 -10.28 21.44 1.77
N ASP A 172 -10.75 21.05 2.94
CA ASP A 172 -11.38 21.97 3.89
C ASP A 172 -10.32 22.74 4.72
N GLY A 173 -10.77 23.61 5.62
CA GLY A 173 -9.90 24.41 6.48
C GLY A 173 -9.05 23.59 7.47
N PHE A 174 -9.34 22.31 7.67
CA PHE A 174 -8.58 21.37 8.48
C PHE A 174 -7.69 20.45 7.65
N SER A 175 -7.49 20.76 6.36
CA SER A 175 -6.68 19.94 5.41
C SER A 175 -7.27 18.55 5.15
N ARG A 176 -8.56 18.32 5.34
CA ARG A 176 -9.24 17.08 5.01
C ARG A 176 -9.75 17.14 3.58
N LEU A 177 -9.67 16.01 2.85
CA LEU A 177 -10.12 15.92 1.46
C LEU A 177 -11.61 16.25 1.34
N LYS A 178 -11.94 17.17 0.44
CA LYS A 178 -13.32 17.56 0.12
C LYS A 178 -13.75 17.01 -1.22
N ASP A 179 -12.99 17.31 -2.28
CA ASP A 179 -13.32 16.86 -3.62
C ASP A 179 -12.09 16.25 -4.30
N ALA A 180 -12.33 15.18 -5.05
CA ALA A 180 -11.42 14.62 -6.05
C ALA A 180 -12.15 14.69 -7.40
N ILE A 181 -11.80 15.70 -8.20
CA ILE A 181 -12.44 15.98 -9.48
C ILE A 181 -11.64 15.33 -10.61
N TYR A 182 -12.22 14.33 -11.24
CA TYR A 182 -11.63 13.58 -12.35
C TYR A 182 -11.58 14.39 -13.64
N GLY A 183 -10.51 14.19 -14.40
CA GLY A 183 -10.34 14.66 -15.76
C GLY A 183 -9.29 13.87 -16.52
N GLU A 184 -9.23 14.08 -17.83
CA GLU A 184 -8.28 13.45 -18.74
C GLU A 184 -7.47 14.48 -19.52
N GLY A 185 -6.28 14.07 -20.02
CA GLY A 185 -5.31 14.92 -20.70
C GLY A 185 -4.42 15.68 -19.72
N GLU A 186 -3.40 16.38 -20.22
CA GLU A 186 -2.42 17.11 -19.40
C GLU A 186 -3.04 18.19 -18.49
N GLN A 187 -4.12 18.83 -18.95
CA GLN A 187 -4.82 19.88 -18.21
C GLN A 187 -6.01 19.33 -17.40
N LEU A 188 -6.25 18.02 -17.42
CA LEU A 188 -7.42 17.38 -16.81
C LEU A 188 -8.72 18.10 -17.18
N SER A 189 -8.88 18.44 -18.45
CA SER A 189 -10.02 19.21 -18.97
C SER A 189 -10.97 18.38 -19.82
N ASN A 190 -10.59 17.18 -20.24
CA ASN A 190 -11.40 16.28 -21.03
C ASN A 190 -12.13 15.28 -20.14
N ASN A 191 -13.27 14.78 -20.59
CA ASN A 191 -14.04 13.73 -19.91
C ASN A 191 -14.28 14.01 -18.41
N LEU A 192 -14.50 15.28 -18.11
CA LEU A 192 -14.68 15.79 -16.75
C LEU A 192 -15.78 15.03 -15.99
N ASN A 193 -15.59 14.91 -14.69
CA ASN A 193 -16.58 14.43 -13.72
C ASN A 193 -17.00 12.95 -13.86
N ARG A 194 -16.34 12.18 -14.71
CA ARG A 194 -16.72 10.78 -14.91
C ARG A 194 -16.54 9.92 -13.66
N PHE A 195 -15.53 10.21 -12.85
CA PHE A 195 -15.16 9.41 -11.67
C PHE A 195 -14.87 10.28 -10.44
N ASN A 196 -15.66 11.33 -10.26
CA ASN A 196 -15.50 12.19 -9.08
C ASN A 196 -15.79 11.45 -7.79
N GLU A 197 -15.07 11.84 -6.73
CA GLU A 197 -15.39 11.49 -5.35
C GLU A 197 -15.50 12.76 -4.51
N GLN A 198 -16.56 12.90 -3.71
CA GLN A 198 -16.84 14.11 -2.95
C GLN A 198 -17.27 13.74 -1.54
N VAL A 199 -16.53 14.22 -0.56
CA VAL A 199 -16.91 14.10 0.85
C VAL A 199 -17.85 15.23 1.21
N THR A 200 -19.09 14.90 1.55
CA THR A 200 -20.14 15.90 1.83
C THR A 200 -20.12 16.41 3.27
N GLY A 201 -19.42 15.74 4.17
CA GLY A 201 -19.28 16.18 5.56
C GLY A 201 -18.33 15.33 6.39
N TYR A 202 -17.86 15.94 7.46
CA TYR A 202 -17.05 15.30 8.50
C TYR A 202 -17.66 15.62 9.87
N ASP A 203 -17.55 14.67 10.80
CA ASP A 203 -17.85 14.95 12.21
C ASP A 203 -16.68 15.70 12.89
N LYS A 204 -16.85 16.01 14.19
CA LYS A 204 -15.82 16.70 14.99
C LYS A 204 -14.54 15.86 15.19
N ASN A 205 -14.62 14.54 15.06
CA ASN A 205 -13.49 13.62 15.19
C ASN A 205 -12.77 13.39 13.86
N GLY A 206 -13.31 13.91 12.74
CA GLY A 206 -12.76 13.72 11.39
C GLY A 206 -13.29 12.48 10.67
N ASN A 207 -14.32 11.82 11.20
CA ASN A 207 -14.98 10.72 10.49
C ASN A 207 -15.81 11.27 9.33
N ILE A 208 -15.79 10.58 8.18
CA ILE A 208 -16.57 10.96 6.99
C ILE A 208 -18.05 10.68 7.26
N LEU A 209 -18.91 11.70 7.17
CA LEU A 209 -20.36 11.56 7.34
C LEU A 209 -21.09 11.25 6.04
N GLY A 210 -20.54 11.65 4.91
CA GLY A 210 -21.14 11.36 3.61
C GLY A 210 -20.14 11.38 2.48
N LEU A 211 -20.40 10.52 1.48
CA LEU A 211 -19.54 10.36 0.31
C LEU A 211 -20.40 10.17 -0.94
N LEU A 212 -20.19 11.03 -1.94
CA LEU A 212 -20.72 10.88 -3.28
C LEU A 212 -19.65 10.30 -4.19
N ARG A 213 -19.99 9.25 -4.94
CA ARG A 213 -19.09 8.64 -5.92
C ARG A 213 -19.76 8.62 -7.28
N TYR A 214 -19.02 9.07 -8.28
CA TYR A 214 -19.44 9.06 -9.68
C TYR A 214 -18.70 8.00 -10.44
N GLY A 215 -19.36 7.40 -11.41
CA GLY A 215 -18.78 6.33 -12.24
C GLY A 215 -19.65 6.04 -13.43
N GLN A 216 -19.31 4.98 -14.17
CA GLN A 216 -20.06 4.56 -15.33
C GLN A 216 -21.39 3.93 -14.88
N THR A 217 -22.50 4.50 -15.32
CA THR A 217 -23.87 4.04 -15.02
C THR A 217 -24.40 3.09 -16.09
N ASN A 218 -23.91 3.23 -17.32
CA ASN A 218 -24.16 2.30 -18.44
C ASN A 218 -23.02 2.42 -19.47
N THR A 219 -23.09 1.70 -20.60
CA THR A 219 -22.03 1.66 -21.62
C THR A 219 -21.63 3.03 -22.19
N MET A 220 -22.50 4.03 -22.09
CA MET A 220 -22.29 5.36 -22.73
C MET A 220 -22.40 6.53 -21.75
N SER A 221 -22.81 6.34 -20.52
CA SER A 221 -23.06 7.44 -19.57
C SER A 221 -22.37 7.25 -18.23
N TYR A 222 -22.08 8.40 -17.62
CA TYR A 222 -21.46 8.53 -16.30
C TYR A 222 -22.36 9.36 -15.41
N GLY A 223 -22.43 9.03 -14.14
CA GLY A 223 -23.26 9.72 -13.17
C GLY A 223 -22.99 9.25 -11.75
N LEU A 224 -23.84 9.66 -10.82
CA LEU A 224 -23.77 9.25 -9.42
C LEU A 224 -24.06 7.74 -9.32
N ILE A 225 -23.10 7.00 -8.74
CA ILE A 225 -23.22 5.55 -8.49
C ILE A 225 -23.45 5.24 -7.02
N ASP A 226 -22.88 6.05 -6.11
CA ASP A 226 -23.07 5.90 -4.66
C ASP A 226 -23.36 7.25 -4.01
N ASN A 227 -24.30 7.24 -3.07
CA ASN A 227 -24.59 8.34 -2.14
C ASN A 227 -24.64 7.74 -0.73
N LEU A 228 -23.48 7.73 -0.07
CA LEU A 228 -23.30 7.08 1.22
C LEU A 228 -23.52 8.08 2.35
N ASN A 229 -24.34 7.70 3.33
CA ASN A 229 -24.48 8.37 4.61
C ASN A 229 -23.92 7.44 5.69
N LEU A 230 -22.93 7.91 6.42
CA LEU A 230 -22.20 7.13 7.44
C LEU A 230 -22.56 7.65 8.83
N VAL A 231 -22.85 6.73 9.73
CA VAL A 231 -23.19 7.00 11.14
C VAL A 231 -22.22 6.21 12.02
N TYR A 232 -21.66 6.89 13.04
CA TYR A 232 -20.66 6.32 13.97
C TYR A 232 -21.17 6.33 15.40
#